data_5974ae8cf0cea27541a128dfa3883015
#
_entry.id   5974ae8cf0cea27541a128dfa3883015
#
_cell.length_a   1.000
_cell.length_b   1.000
_cell.length_c   1.000
_cell.angle_alpha   90.00
_cell.angle_beta   90.00
_cell.angle_gamma   90.00
#
_symmetry.space_group_name_H-M   'P 1'
#
loop_
_entity.id
_entity.type
_entity.pdbx_description
1 polymer ?
#
loop_
_entity_poly.entity_id
_entity_poly.type
_entity_poly.pdbx_seq_one_letter_code
_entity_poly.pdbx_strand_id
1 'polypeptide(L)'
;MRRVMLAVVAVFLAWSLMDFVIHGVILASSYASTPSLWRPMNEMKMTVMYLSVLIAALCFVLVYVLFFARRGVSIGLRYGVLFGVGAGVSMGYGSYSVMPIPYHMALTWFMGTVIEAAVGGVILGAIVCDERAA
;
A
#
# COMPACT_ATOMS: atom_id res chain seq x y z
N MET A 1 22.76 -2.29 2.97
CA MET A 1 22.18 -0.95 2.71
C MET A 1 21.64 -0.80 1.28
N ARG A 2 22.43 -1.05 0.21
CA ARG A 2 21.98 -0.86 -1.19
C ARG A 2 20.68 -1.62 -1.54
N ARG A 3 20.56 -2.91 -1.19
CA ARG A 3 19.33 -3.72 -1.42
C ARG A 3 18.10 -3.17 -0.68
N VAL A 4 18.28 -2.65 0.54
CA VAL A 4 17.18 -2.06 1.33
C VAL A 4 16.66 -0.78 0.67
N MET A 5 17.56 0.12 0.26
CA MET A 5 17.18 1.33 -0.47
C MET A 5 16.47 1.02 -1.79
N LEU A 6 16.98 0.04 -2.54
CA LEU A 6 16.36 -0.43 -3.78
C LEU A 6 14.94 -0.97 -3.52
N ALA A 7 14.76 -1.75 -2.44
CA ALA A 7 13.45 -2.28 -2.06
C ALA A 7 12.46 -1.16 -1.70
N VAL A 8 12.90 -0.13 -0.94
CA VAL A 8 12.06 1.03 -0.61
C VAL A 8 11.58 1.74 -1.87
N VAL A 9 12.50 2.03 -2.80
CA VAL A 9 12.15 2.71 -4.06
C VAL A 9 11.22 1.84 -4.91
N ALA A 10 11.51 0.54 -5.03
CA ALA A 10 10.69 -0.37 -5.84
C ALA A 10 9.26 -0.53 -5.26
N VAL A 11 9.13 -0.68 -3.94
CA VAL A 11 7.82 -0.76 -3.27
C VAL A 11 7.07 0.57 -3.40
N PHE A 12 7.73 1.71 -3.18
CA PHE A 12 7.13 3.03 -3.35
C PHE A 12 6.58 3.25 -4.77
N LEU A 13 7.36 2.91 -5.80
CA LEU A 13 6.91 3.06 -7.18
C LEU A 13 5.75 2.12 -7.53
N ALA A 14 5.81 0.86 -7.07
CA ALA A 14 4.75 -0.10 -7.29
C ALA A 14 3.44 0.35 -6.62
N TRP A 15 3.48 0.78 -5.36
CA TRP A 15 2.32 1.28 -4.65
C TRP A 15 1.76 2.56 -5.28
N SER A 16 2.62 3.53 -5.62
CA SER A 16 2.16 4.77 -6.28
C SER A 16 1.46 4.50 -7.62
N LEU A 17 1.93 3.51 -8.39
CA LEU A 17 1.27 3.11 -9.64
C LEU A 17 -0.07 2.43 -9.37
N MET A 18 -0.14 1.54 -8.39
CA MET A 18 -1.38 0.84 -8.03
C MET A 18 -2.40 1.79 -7.42
N ASP A 19 -1.98 2.71 -6.55
CA ASP A 19 -2.80 3.82 -6.04
C ASP A 19 -3.42 4.63 -7.18
N PHE A 20 -2.62 4.99 -8.19
CA PHE A 20 -3.12 5.69 -9.36
C PHE A 20 -4.21 4.89 -10.08
N VAL A 21 -4.02 3.58 -10.28
CA VAL A 21 -5.02 2.71 -10.91
C VAL A 21 -6.28 2.60 -10.05
N ILE A 22 -6.13 2.36 -8.75
CA ILE A 22 -7.27 2.19 -7.84
C ILE A 22 -8.08 3.48 -7.71
N HIS A 23 -7.41 4.58 -7.42
CA HIS A 23 -8.07 5.86 -7.11
C HIS A 23 -8.37 6.70 -8.35
N GLY A 24 -7.47 6.69 -9.34
CA GLY A 24 -7.61 7.50 -10.56
C GLY A 24 -8.41 6.84 -11.67
N VAL A 25 -8.53 5.49 -11.66
CA VAL A 25 -9.25 4.76 -12.71
C VAL A 25 -10.46 4.02 -12.12
N ILE A 26 -10.26 3.09 -11.19
CA ILE A 26 -11.33 2.22 -10.68
C ILE A 26 -12.38 3.04 -9.89
N LEU A 27 -11.93 3.90 -8.99
CA LEU A 27 -12.81 4.69 -8.12
C LEU A 27 -13.12 6.10 -8.64
N ALA A 28 -12.66 6.48 -9.83
CA ALA A 28 -12.84 7.83 -10.36
C ALA A 28 -14.31 8.27 -10.39
N SER A 29 -15.22 7.39 -10.87
CA SER A 29 -16.66 7.66 -10.91
C SER A 29 -17.28 7.76 -9.50
N SER A 30 -16.80 6.96 -8.55
CA SER A 30 -17.26 6.98 -7.17
C SER A 30 -16.86 8.29 -6.47
N TYR A 31 -15.65 8.79 -6.69
CA TYR A 31 -15.21 10.09 -6.20
C TYR A 31 -16.02 11.24 -6.82
N ALA A 32 -16.31 11.17 -8.13
CA ALA A 32 -17.12 12.15 -8.81
C ALA A 32 -18.57 12.20 -8.30
N SER A 33 -19.12 11.08 -7.85
CA SER A 33 -20.49 11.00 -7.30
C SER A 33 -20.59 11.41 -5.82
N THR A 34 -19.46 11.60 -5.13
CA THR A 34 -19.41 11.98 -3.71
C THR A 34 -18.55 13.23 -3.45
N PRO A 35 -18.72 14.32 -4.23
CA PRO A 35 -17.78 15.46 -4.21
C PRO A 35 -17.70 16.17 -2.86
N SER A 36 -18.78 16.14 -2.07
CA SER A 36 -18.82 16.80 -0.75
C SER A 36 -17.91 16.14 0.31
N LEU A 37 -17.41 14.94 0.04
CA LEU A 37 -16.54 14.21 0.97
C LEU A 37 -15.05 14.51 0.73
N TRP A 38 -14.69 15.13 -0.39
CA TRP A 38 -13.30 15.26 -0.85
C TRP A 38 -12.90 16.72 -1.00
N ARG A 39 -11.61 16.96 -0.87
CA ARG A 39 -11.03 18.26 -1.26
C ARG A 39 -11.18 18.47 -2.76
N PRO A 40 -11.48 19.68 -3.22
CA PRO A 40 -11.37 20.01 -4.65
C PRO A 40 -9.98 19.69 -5.20
N MET A 41 -9.90 19.31 -6.48
CA MET A 41 -8.65 18.89 -7.12
C MET A 41 -7.51 19.91 -6.97
N ASN A 42 -7.82 21.21 -7.05
CA ASN A 42 -6.85 22.31 -6.88
C ASN A 42 -6.36 22.50 -5.44
N GLU A 43 -7.03 21.90 -4.46
CA GLU A 43 -6.65 21.96 -3.03
C GLU A 43 -6.04 20.65 -2.53
N MET A 44 -5.92 19.64 -3.38
CA MET A 44 -5.33 18.34 -3.00
C MET A 44 -3.87 18.49 -2.62
N LYS A 45 -3.49 17.89 -1.51
CA LYS A 45 -2.13 17.93 -0.97
C LYS A 45 -1.27 16.80 -1.53
N MET A 46 -1.03 16.82 -2.85
CA MET A 46 -0.33 15.74 -3.56
C MET A 46 1.05 15.42 -2.97
N THR A 47 1.81 16.45 -2.57
CA THR A 47 3.12 16.24 -1.92
C THR A 47 2.99 15.45 -0.61
N VAL A 48 1.98 15.74 0.21
CA VAL A 48 1.73 15.02 1.47
C VAL A 48 1.34 13.57 1.17
N MET A 49 0.53 13.35 0.14
CA MET A 49 0.12 12.01 -0.29
C MET A 49 1.33 11.15 -0.68
N TYR A 50 2.18 11.62 -1.59
CA TYR A 50 3.37 10.85 -2.00
C TYR A 50 4.39 10.68 -0.88
N LEU A 51 4.55 11.68 -0.01
CA LEU A 51 5.41 11.56 1.16
C LEU A 51 4.89 10.49 2.14
N SER A 52 3.57 10.41 2.32
CA SER A 52 2.94 9.37 3.16
C SER A 52 3.17 7.97 2.60
N VAL A 53 3.02 7.79 1.29
CA VAL A 53 3.31 6.50 0.62
C VAL A 53 4.78 6.14 0.75
N LEU A 54 5.69 7.10 0.60
CA LEU A 54 7.14 6.87 0.76
C LEU A 54 7.49 6.45 2.19
N ILE A 55 6.94 7.14 3.19
CA ILE A 55 7.16 6.78 4.61
C ILE A 55 6.57 5.41 4.92
N ALA A 56 5.38 5.10 4.41
CA ALA A 56 4.77 3.78 4.58
C ALA A 56 5.63 2.67 3.94
N ALA A 57 6.14 2.88 2.72
CA ALA A 57 7.05 1.95 2.05
C ALA A 57 8.35 1.75 2.84
N LEU A 58 8.93 2.84 3.37
CA LEU A 58 10.12 2.78 4.22
C LEU A 58 9.85 1.94 5.48
N CYS A 59 8.77 2.23 6.21
CA CYS A 59 8.40 1.47 7.41
C CYS A 59 8.13 0.01 7.11
N PHE A 60 7.40 -0.28 6.02
CA PHE A 60 7.11 -1.63 5.56
C PHE A 60 8.40 -2.44 5.31
N VAL A 61 9.36 -1.85 4.59
CA VAL A 61 10.65 -2.49 4.32
C VAL A 61 11.47 -2.66 5.59
N LEU A 62 11.51 -1.65 6.47
CA LEU A 62 12.27 -1.71 7.72
C LEU A 62 11.72 -2.78 8.68
N VAL A 63 10.40 -2.92 8.83
CA VAL A 63 9.81 -4.00 9.64
C VAL A 63 10.29 -5.36 9.14
N TYR A 64 10.26 -5.60 7.84
CA TYR A 64 10.73 -6.86 7.27
C TYR A 64 12.23 -7.10 7.54
N VAL A 65 13.06 -6.07 7.32
CA VAL A 65 14.51 -6.20 7.48
C VAL A 65 14.94 -6.35 8.94
N LEU A 66 14.25 -5.68 9.87
CA LEU A 66 14.65 -5.67 11.28
C LEU A 66 14.09 -6.85 12.09
N PHE A 67 12.89 -7.34 11.74
CA PHE A 67 12.19 -8.31 12.58
C PHE A 67 12.10 -9.73 11.98
N PHE A 68 12.46 -9.92 10.72
CA PHE A 68 12.42 -11.25 10.09
C PHE A 68 13.83 -11.85 9.99
N ALA A 69 14.03 -12.97 10.68
CA ALA A 69 15.31 -13.71 10.66
C ALA A 69 15.55 -14.44 9.33
N ARG A 70 14.48 -14.88 8.65
CA ARG A 70 14.53 -15.50 7.32
C ARG A 70 13.83 -14.59 6.31
N ARG A 71 14.38 -14.49 5.11
CA ARG A 71 13.93 -13.59 4.06
C ARG A 71 13.83 -14.31 2.72
N GLY A 72 12.81 -13.98 1.95
CA GLY A 72 12.55 -14.53 0.63
C GLY A 72 11.13 -14.23 0.18
N VAL A 73 10.81 -14.53 -1.08
CA VAL A 73 9.53 -14.18 -1.72
C VAL A 73 8.32 -14.71 -0.95
N SER A 74 8.35 -15.97 -0.52
CA SER A 74 7.22 -16.56 0.23
C SER A 74 6.99 -15.89 1.59
N ILE A 75 8.05 -15.53 2.30
CA ILE A 75 7.96 -14.82 3.58
C ILE A 75 7.49 -13.38 3.34
N GLY A 76 8.04 -12.71 2.32
CA GLY A 76 7.61 -11.38 1.92
C GLY A 76 6.13 -11.33 1.54
N LEU A 77 5.64 -12.30 0.76
CA LEU A 77 4.22 -12.39 0.40
C LEU A 77 3.33 -12.56 1.65
N ARG A 78 3.67 -13.49 2.55
CA ARG A 78 2.90 -13.71 3.79
C ARG A 78 2.88 -12.47 4.68
N TYR A 79 4.02 -11.83 4.82
CA TYR A 79 4.14 -10.55 5.53
C TYR A 79 3.26 -9.48 4.89
N GLY A 80 3.36 -9.30 3.57
CA GLY A 80 2.57 -8.32 2.83
C GLY A 80 1.07 -8.56 2.96
N VAL A 81 0.60 -9.80 2.79
CA VAL A 81 -0.82 -10.14 2.96
C VAL A 81 -1.30 -9.83 4.39
N LEU A 82 -0.57 -10.24 5.42
CA LEU A 82 -0.96 -9.99 6.81
C LEU A 82 -0.98 -8.50 7.14
N PHE A 83 0.04 -7.77 6.71
CA PHE A 83 0.10 -6.32 6.86
C PHE A 83 -1.04 -5.63 6.11
N GLY A 84 -1.28 -6.05 4.86
CA GLY A 84 -2.35 -5.51 4.03
C GLY A 84 -3.75 -5.75 4.59
N VAL A 85 -4.01 -6.91 5.17
CA VAL A 85 -5.28 -7.19 5.85
C VAL A 85 -5.47 -6.24 7.04
N GLY A 86 -4.48 -6.10 7.91
CA GLY A 86 -4.56 -5.21 9.07
C GLY A 86 -4.74 -3.73 8.69
N ALA A 87 -3.92 -3.24 7.78
CA ALA A 87 -3.99 -1.86 7.28
C ALA A 87 -5.27 -1.61 6.47
N GLY A 88 -5.63 -2.55 5.60
CA GLY A 88 -6.79 -2.44 4.71
C GLY A 88 -8.12 -2.47 5.47
N VAL A 89 -8.27 -3.28 6.52
CA VAL A 89 -9.47 -3.24 7.38
C VAL A 89 -9.61 -1.87 8.02
N SER A 90 -8.51 -1.31 8.54
CA SER A 90 -8.52 0.04 9.14
C SER A 90 -8.85 1.11 8.10
N MET A 91 -8.21 1.05 6.91
CA MET A 91 -8.42 2.03 5.85
C MET A 91 -9.82 1.93 5.23
N GLY A 92 -10.26 0.74 4.83
CA GLY A 92 -11.54 0.53 4.18
C GLY A 92 -12.71 0.62 5.17
N TYR A 93 -12.80 -0.34 6.08
CA TYR A 93 -13.95 -0.45 6.99
C TYR A 93 -13.89 0.52 8.16
N GLY A 94 -12.70 0.89 8.63
CA GLY A 94 -12.54 1.95 9.62
C GLY A 94 -13.06 3.29 9.10
N SER A 95 -12.72 3.65 7.87
CA SER A 95 -13.27 4.86 7.23
C SER A 95 -14.77 4.75 6.98
N TYR A 96 -15.26 3.60 6.52
CA TYR A 96 -16.68 3.36 6.29
C TYR A 96 -17.53 3.53 7.56
N SER A 97 -16.98 3.19 8.73
CA SER A 97 -17.71 3.30 10.01
C SER A 97 -17.96 4.75 10.43
N VAL A 98 -17.19 5.71 9.94
CA VAL A 98 -17.26 7.13 10.37
C VAL A 98 -17.54 8.10 9.22
N MET A 99 -17.41 7.65 7.98
CA MET A 99 -17.65 8.47 6.79
C MET A 99 -18.79 7.87 5.95
N PRO A 100 -19.69 8.69 5.40
CA PRO A 100 -20.80 8.19 4.57
C PRO A 100 -20.33 7.85 3.14
N ILE A 101 -19.26 7.06 3.03
CA ILE A 101 -18.77 6.55 1.75
C ILE A 101 -19.58 5.33 1.31
N PRO A 102 -19.78 5.10 0.00
CA PRO A 102 -20.43 3.88 -0.51
C PRO A 102 -19.64 2.61 -0.12
N TYR A 103 -20.36 1.53 0.18
CA TYR A 103 -19.75 0.25 0.60
C TYR A 103 -18.70 -0.28 -0.40
N HIS A 104 -18.95 -0.15 -1.71
CA HIS A 104 -18.01 -0.60 -2.72
C HIS A 104 -16.66 0.15 -2.67
N MET A 105 -16.65 1.42 -2.24
CA MET A 105 -15.40 2.16 -2.02
C MET A 105 -14.62 1.57 -0.85
N ALA A 106 -15.29 1.29 0.26
CA ALA A 106 -14.66 0.68 1.43
C ALA A 106 -14.07 -0.70 1.09
N LEU A 107 -14.81 -1.53 0.34
CA LEU A 107 -14.34 -2.83 -0.14
C LEU A 107 -13.15 -2.69 -1.09
N THR A 108 -13.20 -1.74 -2.02
CA THR A 108 -12.09 -1.50 -2.97
C THR A 108 -10.84 -1.01 -2.24
N TRP A 109 -10.96 -0.13 -1.25
CA TRP A 109 -9.84 0.31 -0.43
C TRP A 109 -9.23 -0.85 0.37
N PHE A 110 -10.08 -1.69 0.99
CA PHE A 110 -9.61 -2.89 1.68
C PHE A 110 -8.84 -3.82 0.76
N MET A 111 -9.47 -4.24 -0.35
CA MET A 111 -8.87 -5.18 -1.28
C MET A 111 -7.62 -4.59 -1.98
N GLY A 112 -7.67 -3.31 -2.34
CA GLY A 112 -6.54 -2.59 -2.91
C GLY A 112 -5.33 -2.62 -1.98
N THR A 113 -5.51 -2.24 -0.73
CA THR A 113 -4.44 -2.26 0.29
C THR A 113 -3.86 -3.67 0.49
N VAL A 114 -4.71 -4.72 0.50
CA VAL A 114 -4.24 -6.11 0.61
C VAL A 114 -3.37 -6.49 -0.60
N ILE A 115 -3.82 -6.17 -1.81
CA ILE A 115 -3.09 -6.50 -3.05
C ILE A 115 -1.79 -5.69 -3.13
N GLU A 116 -1.81 -4.41 -2.82
CA GLU A 116 -0.63 -3.54 -2.79
C GLU A 116 0.43 -4.05 -1.83
N ALA A 117 0.02 -4.38 -0.60
CA ALA A 117 0.94 -4.89 0.39
C ALA A 117 1.47 -6.30 0.03
N ALA A 118 0.65 -7.16 -0.58
CA ALA A 118 1.08 -8.46 -1.10
C ALA A 118 2.14 -8.31 -2.21
N VAL A 119 1.90 -7.44 -3.19
CA VAL A 119 2.84 -7.12 -4.26
C VAL A 119 4.13 -6.50 -3.69
N GLY A 120 4.00 -5.53 -2.77
CA GLY A 120 5.15 -4.95 -2.07
C GLY A 120 5.97 -6.01 -1.33
N GLY A 121 5.31 -6.96 -0.67
CA GLY A 121 5.94 -8.08 0.01
C GLY A 121 6.70 -9.02 -0.92
N VAL A 122 6.16 -9.32 -2.10
CA VAL A 122 6.84 -10.10 -3.15
C VAL A 122 8.09 -9.38 -3.65
N ILE A 123 7.96 -8.09 -3.99
CA ILE A 123 9.08 -7.25 -4.45
C ILE A 123 10.17 -7.21 -3.38
N LEU A 124 9.79 -6.94 -2.14
CA LEU A 124 10.69 -6.86 -1.00
C LEU A 124 11.42 -8.19 -0.78
N GLY A 125 10.69 -9.32 -0.76
CA GLY A 125 11.25 -10.65 -0.58
C GLY A 125 12.16 -11.11 -1.72
N ALA A 126 11.95 -10.60 -2.94
CA ALA A 126 12.83 -10.85 -4.08
C ALA A 126 14.14 -10.05 -4.01
N ILE A 127 14.08 -8.80 -3.54
CA ILE A 127 15.25 -7.91 -3.47
C ILE A 127 16.09 -8.20 -2.21
N VAL A 128 15.41 -8.46 -1.08
CA VAL A 128 16.04 -8.69 0.24
C VAL A 128 15.84 -10.15 0.64
N CYS A 129 16.45 -11.06 -0.14
CA CYS A 129 16.48 -12.48 0.17
C CYS A 129 17.79 -12.89 0.87
N ASP A 130 17.76 -14.01 1.59
CA ASP A 130 18.95 -14.66 2.13
C ASP A 130 19.74 -15.32 0.98
N GLU A 131 21.06 -15.16 0.97
CA GLU A 131 21.95 -15.67 -0.11
C GLU A 131 21.98 -17.20 -0.25
N ARG A 132 21.30 -17.94 0.65
CA ARG A 132 21.25 -19.41 0.64
C ARG A 132 19.93 -19.99 0.09
N ALA A 133 19.08 -19.16 -0.49
CA ALA A 133 17.76 -19.55 -1.01
C ALA A 133 17.67 -19.49 -2.55
N ALA A 134 18.82 -19.42 -3.22
CA ALA A 134 18.92 -19.48 -4.68
C ALA A 134 19.44 -20.86 -5.12
#